data_ff1f97722987f9680f12def439d0bcf5
#
_entry.id   ff1f97722987f9680f12def439d0bcf5
#
_cell.length_a   1.000
_cell.length_b   1.000
_cell.length_c   1.000
_cell.angle_alpha   90.00
_cell.angle_beta   90.00
_cell.angle_gamma   90.00
#
_symmetry.space_group_name_H-M   'P 1'
#
loop_
_entity.id
_entity.type
_entity.pdbx_description
1 polymer ?
#
loop_
_entity_poly.entity_id
_entity_poly.type
_entity_poly.pdbx_seq_one_letter_code
_entity_poly.pdbx_strand_id
1 'polypeptide(L)'
;SVDKIYELIDADLTAAEGLPRRWESKYIGRVTYGAARALHAKTYGQRGLWSQMYQAAKNVIDTRVYNLDTPFDEIFREEGENSSESVWELQCTATVAQPATNDLGSQFCQVQGCRGSGTSNLGWGWHMADQSIVDVFEEGDPRRDETLLYFSTPSKPWPAIAPATGNAPFNEFLVSQDGLDGDYYNKKAYCSPKLREYYGSNDGFWYNIRMIRYSDVVLMAAEAACEMGGEAMIEEAL
;
A
#
# COMPACT_ATOMS: atom_id res chain seq x y z
N SER A 1 -28.30 7.99 12.72
CA SER A 1 -27.34 9.12 12.73
C SER A 1 -25.93 8.62 12.55
N VAL A 2 -25.02 9.49 12.23
CA VAL A 2 -23.58 9.18 12.15
C VAL A 2 -23.08 8.62 13.47
N ASP A 3 -23.48 9.21 14.58
CA ASP A 3 -23.08 8.77 15.94
C ASP A 3 -23.44 7.30 16.20
N LYS A 4 -24.64 6.87 15.84
CA LYS A 4 -25.03 5.46 15.98
C LYS A 4 -24.21 4.49 15.15
N ILE A 5 -23.72 4.94 14.00
CA ILE A 5 -22.81 4.12 13.17
C ILE A 5 -21.47 3.99 13.88
N TYR A 6 -20.94 5.09 14.41
CA TYR A 6 -19.67 5.03 15.17
C TYR A 6 -19.79 4.23 16.47
N GLU A 7 -20.93 4.32 17.19
CA GLU A 7 -21.20 3.47 18.35
C GLU A 7 -21.13 1.96 17.99
N LEU A 8 -21.69 1.59 16.84
CA LEU A 8 -21.63 0.21 16.35
C LEU A 8 -20.19 -0.19 15.97
N ILE A 9 -19.49 0.67 15.24
CA ILE A 9 -18.08 0.43 14.86
C ILE A 9 -17.21 0.25 16.11
N ASP A 10 -17.37 1.11 17.12
CA ASP A 10 -16.60 1.03 18.36
C ASP A 10 -16.92 -0.26 19.13
N ALA A 11 -18.18 -0.68 19.16
CA ALA A 11 -18.59 -1.94 19.80
C ALA A 11 -17.98 -3.16 19.08
N ASP A 12 -18.04 -3.20 17.75
CA ASP A 12 -17.51 -4.29 16.95
C ASP A 12 -15.98 -4.39 17.06
N LEU A 13 -15.28 -3.24 16.97
CA LEU A 13 -13.81 -3.20 17.09
C LEU A 13 -13.37 -3.55 18.51
N THR A 14 -14.11 -3.14 19.54
CA THR A 14 -13.82 -3.54 20.93
C THR A 14 -14.01 -5.05 21.11
N ALA A 15 -15.05 -5.63 20.53
CA ALA A 15 -15.23 -7.09 20.55
C ALA A 15 -14.08 -7.83 19.84
N ALA A 16 -13.56 -7.26 18.76
CA ALA A 16 -12.43 -7.79 18.00
C ALA A 16 -11.09 -7.71 18.76
N GLU A 17 -10.98 -6.97 19.84
CA GLU A 17 -9.76 -6.94 20.68
C GLU A 17 -9.44 -8.29 21.35
N GLY A 18 -10.41 -9.22 21.41
CA GLY A 18 -10.21 -10.59 21.84
C GLY A 18 -9.48 -11.49 20.82
N LEU A 19 -9.20 -11.01 19.61
CA LEU A 19 -8.54 -11.77 18.57
C LEU A 19 -7.05 -12.02 18.89
N PRO A 20 -6.46 -13.12 18.36
CA PRO A 20 -5.05 -13.36 18.50
C PRO A 20 -4.18 -12.24 17.93
N ARG A 21 -2.99 -12.00 18.53
CA ARG A 21 -2.00 -11.08 17.97
C ARG A 21 -1.40 -11.58 16.66
N ARG A 22 -1.28 -12.92 16.51
CA ARG A 22 -0.88 -13.61 15.28
C ARG A 22 -1.70 -14.88 15.14
N TRP A 23 -1.96 -15.25 13.90
CA TRP A 23 -2.51 -16.55 13.54
C TRP A 23 -1.38 -17.50 13.09
N GLU A 24 -1.64 -18.79 13.14
CA GLU A 24 -0.79 -19.78 12.46
C GLU A 24 -0.79 -19.50 10.96
N SER A 25 0.29 -19.85 10.27
CA SER A 25 0.47 -19.55 8.82
C SER A 25 -0.67 -20.02 7.92
N LYS A 26 -1.31 -21.16 8.27
CA LYS A 26 -2.49 -21.67 7.53
C LYS A 26 -3.74 -20.76 7.62
N TYR A 27 -3.72 -19.78 8.51
CA TYR A 27 -4.82 -18.82 8.73
C TYR A 27 -4.41 -17.38 8.39
N ILE A 28 -3.34 -17.24 7.60
CA ILE A 28 -2.90 -15.92 7.13
C ILE A 28 -4.07 -15.19 6.45
N GLY A 29 -4.16 -13.89 6.64
CA GLY A 29 -5.25 -13.06 6.12
C GLY A 29 -6.45 -12.91 7.07
N ARG A 30 -6.56 -13.72 8.13
CA ARG A 30 -7.55 -13.46 9.17
C ARG A 30 -7.21 -12.21 9.96
N VAL A 31 -8.25 -11.44 10.31
CA VAL A 31 -8.12 -10.24 11.14
C VAL A 31 -7.48 -10.58 12.48
N THR A 32 -6.54 -9.75 12.91
CA THR A 32 -5.80 -9.88 14.17
C THR A 32 -6.21 -8.79 15.15
N TYR A 33 -5.79 -8.93 16.41
CA TYR A 33 -5.84 -7.85 17.40
C TYR A 33 -5.25 -6.53 16.85
N GLY A 34 -4.07 -6.60 16.22
CA GLY A 34 -3.39 -5.43 15.66
C GLY A 34 -4.20 -4.75 14.58
N ALA A 35 -4.82 -5.53 13.68
CA ALA A 35 -5.68 -4.98 12.62
C ALA A 35 -6.92 -4.28 13.20
N ALA A 36 -7.57 -4.88 14.22
CA ALA A 36 -8.72 -4.28 14.89
C ALA A 36 -8.36 -2.96 15.58
N ARG A 37 -7.25 -2.94 16.33
CA ARG A 37 -6.78 -1.72 17.04
C ARG A 37 -6.32 -0.63 16.08
N ALA A 38 -5.62 -0.97 15.01
CA ALA A 38 -5.19 0.00 14.00
C ALA A 38 -6.39 0.63 13.28
N LEU A 39 -7.41 -0.17 12.94
CA LEU A 39 -8.63 0.35 12.36
C LEU A 39 -9.39 1.25 13.37
N HIS A 40 -9.40 0.88 14.64
CA HIS A 40 -10.00 1.69 15.70
C HIS A 40 -9.28 3.04 15.86
N ALA A 41 -7.93 3.05 15.85
CA ALA A 41 -7.16 4.29 15.83
C ALA A 41 -7.58 5.20 14.68
N LYS A 42 -7.70 4.65 13.47
CA LYS A 42 -8.13 5.37 12.28
C LYS A 42 -9.54 5.98 12.43
N THR A 43 -10.48 5.23 13.01
CA THR A 43 -11.83 5.75 13.26
C THR A 43 -11.90 6.81 14.35
N TYR A 44 -11.01 6.75 15.34
CA TYR A 44 -10.88 7.80 16.35
C TYR A 44 -10.30 9.09 15.75
N GLY A 45 -9.28 9.00 14.90
CA GLY A 45 -8.72 10.14 14.19
C GLY A 45 -9.75 10.87 13.34
N GLN A 46 -10.61 10.15 12.61
CA GLN A 46 -11.69 10.74 11.82
C GLN A 46 -12.70 11.55 12.66
N ARG A 47 -12.73 11.34 13.96
CA ARG A 47 -13.59 12.06 14.91
C ARG A 47 -12.87 13.09 15.76
N GLY A 48 -11.56 13.29 15.54
CA GLY A 48 -10.72 14.16 16.37
C GLY A 48 -10.53 13.67 17.80
N LEU A 49 -10.71 12.37 18.05
CA LEU A 49 -10.56 11.76 19.36
C LEU A 49 -9.08 11.35 19.58
N TRP A 50 -8.21 12.34 19.63
CA TRP A 50 -6.76 12.18 19.57
C TRP A 50 -6.17 11.30 20.68
N SER A 51 -6.66 11.44 21.91
CA SER A 51 -6.21 10.59 23.02
C SER A 51 -6.54 9.11 22.80
N GLN A 52 -7.73 8.81 22.27
CA GLN A 52 -8.13 7.44 21.95
C GLN A 52 -7.36 6.91 20.74
N MET A 53 -7.12 7.74 19.72
CA MET A 53 -6.31 7.40 18.55
C MET A 53 -4.89 7.04 18.98
N TYR A 54 -4.25 7.87 19.80
CA TYR A 54 -2.91 7.62 20.33
C TYR A 54 -2.85 6.30 21.07
N GLN A 55 -3.76 6.08 22.04
CA GLN A 55 -3.78 4.87 22.85
C GLN A 55 -4.02 3.62 21.98
N ALA A 56 -4.90 3.69 20.98
CA ALA A 56 -5.18 2.58 20.10
C ALA A 56 -3.96 2.23 19.23
N ALA A 57 -3.30 3.23 18.64
CA ALA A 57 -2.07 3.04 17.87
C ALA A 57 -0.91 2.52 18.75
N LYS A 58 -0.72 3.12 19.92
CA LYS A 58 0.29 2.70 20.91
C LYS A 58 0.11 1.23 21.34
N ASN A 59 -1.11 0.78 21.53
CA ASN A 59 -1.41 -0.61 21.84
C ASN A 59 -0.93 -1.58 20.74
N VAL A 60 -0.98 -1.19 19.48
CA VAL A 60 -0.42 -2.00 18.37
C VAL A 60 1.12 -2.01 18.45
N ILE A 61 1.73 -0.83 18.63
CA ILE A 61 3.19 -0.65 18.75
C ILE A 61 3.75 -1.52 19.89
N ASP A 62 3.13 -1.46 21.04
CA ASP A 62 3.56 -2.18 22.24
C ASP A 62 3.43 -3.70 22.15
N THR A 63 2.68 -4.21 21.17
CA THR A 63 2.67 -5.66 20.87
C THR A 63 4.01 -6.19 20.42
N ARG A 64 4.84 -5.34 19.78
CA ARG A 64 6.09 -5.70 19.11
C ARG A 64 5.94 -6.84 18.09
N VAL A 65 4.74 -6.96 17.52
CA VAL A 65 4.43 -7.96 16.48
C VAL A 65 4.92 -7.50 15.13
N TYR A 66 4.90 -6.18 14.91
CA TYR A 66 5.22 -5.53 13.63
C TYR A 66 6.51 -4.69 13.76
N ASN A 67 7.17 -4.45 12.65
CA ASN A 67 8.33 -3.55 12.54
C ASN A 67 8.42 -2.91 11.16
N LEU A 68 9.39 -2.00 10.96
CA LEU A 68 9.66 -1.29 9.70
C LEU A 68 10.89 -1.85 8.96
N ASP A 69 11.25 -3.11 9.18
CA ASP A 69 12.47 -3.70 8.62
C ASP A 69 12.31 -4.07 7.13
N THR A 70 11.09 -4.13 6.62
CA THR A 70 10.86 -4.43 5.20
C THR A 70 11.34 -3.26 4.34
N PRO A 71 12.25 -3.49 3.37
CA PRO A 71 12.68 -2.43 2.45
C PRO A 71 11.49 -1.77 1.73
N PHE A 72 11.55 -0.44 1.58
CA PHE A 72 10.42 0.32 1.04
C PHE A 72 10.06 -0.08 -0.41
N ASP A 73 11.05 -0.45 -1.20
CA ASP A 73 10.90 -0.94 -2.58
C ASP A 73 10.26 -2.34 -2.66
N GLU A 74 10.30 -3.12 -1.59
CA GLU A 74 9.70 -4.46 -1.52
C GLU A 74 8.26 -4.44 -0.97
N ILE A 75 7.88 -3.45 -0.16
CA ILE A 75 6.59 -3.41 0.54
C ILE A 75 5.40 -3.62 -0.41
N PHE A 76 5.48 -3.06 -1.62
CA PHE A 76 4.41 -3.13 -2.62
C PHE A 76 4.72 -4.14 -3.73
N ARG A 77 5.47 -5.18 -3.43
CA ARG A 77 5.77 -6.30 -4.32
C ARG A 77 5.20 -7.60 -3.75
N GLU A 78 5.18 -8.64 -4.55
CA GLU A 78 4.78 -9.97 -4.11
C GLU A 78 5.64 -10.45 -2.94
N GLU A 79 6.93 -10.15 -2.96
CA GLU A 79 7.90 -10.49 -1.90
C GLU A 79 7.59 -9.79 -0.57
N GLY A 80 6.98 -8.61 -0.62
CA GLY A 80 6.56 -7.84 0.55
C GLY A 80 5.19 -8.22 1.10
N GLU A 81 4.50 -9.18 0.48
CA GLU A 81 3.21 -9.65 0.98
C GLU A 81 3.33 -10.33 2.33
N ASN A 82 2.44 -9.94 3.25
CA ASN A 82 2.44 -10.45 4.62
C ASN A 82 3.77 -10.26 5.36
N SER A 83 4.54 -9.23 4.98
CA SER A 83 5.79 -8.88 5.63
C SER A 83 5.60 -8.42 7.08
N SER A 84 6.71 -8.15 7.78
CA SER A 84 6.69 -7.64 9.16
C SER A 84 6.00 -6.28 9.30
N GLU A 85 5.85 -5.53 8.22
CA GLU A 85 5.12 -4.25 8.19
C GLU A 85 3.61 -4.42 7.93
N SER A 86 3.18 -5.59 7.47
CA SER A 86 1.77 -5.84 7.17
C SER A 86 0.94 -6.04 8.43
N VAL A 87 0.06 -5.09 8.73
CA VAL A 87 -0.92 -5.21 9.82
C VAL A 87 -2.19 -5.89 9.34
N TRP A 88 -2.64 -5.54 8.15
CA TRP A 88 -3.78 -6.17 7.51
C TRP A 88 -3.68 -6.09 5.98
N GLU A 89 -3.80 -7.25 5.34
CA GLU A 89 -3.89 -7.37 3.89
C GLU A 89 -5.14 -8.15 3.48
N LEU A 90 -5.77 -7.70 2.42
CA LEU A 90 -6.73 -8.53 1.69
C LEU A 90 -5.94 -9.53 0.85
N GLN A 91 -6.07 -10.81 1.18
CA GLN A 91 -5.33 -11.87 0.51
C GLN A 91 -5.96 -12.15 -0.86
N CYS A 92 -5.13 -12.11 -1.88
CA CYS A 92 -5.47 -12.44 -3.25
C CYS A 92 -4.58 -13.57 -3.74
N THR A 93 -5.04 -14.32 -4.73
CA THR A 93 -4.25 -15.39 -5.32
C THR A 93 -4.65 -15.63 -6.78
N ALA A 94 -3.77 -16.26 -7.52
CA ALA A 94 -4.06 -16.85 -8.82
C ALA A 94 -3.36 -18.20 -8.92
N THR A 95 -3.88 -19.07 -9.75
CA THR A 95 -3.26 -20.34 -10.09
C THR A 95 -3.22 -20.49 -11.60
N VAL A 96 -2.35 -21.37 -12.11
CA VAL A 96 -2.30 -21.68 -13.55
C VAL A 96 -3.64 -22.23 -14.07
N ALA A 97 -4.40 -22.92 -13.20
CA ALA A 97 -5.73 -23.44 -13.53
C ALA A 97 -6.82 -22.36 -13.47
N GLN A 98 -6.63 -21.32 -12.66
CA GLN A 98 -7.56 -20.21 -12.49
C GLN A 98 -6.75 -18.89 -12.45
N PRO A 99 -6.26 -18.45 -13.61
CA PRO A 99 -5.26 -17.39 -13.66
C PRO A 99 -5.79 -16.02 -13.21
N ALA A 100 -7.04 -15.74 -13.50
CA ALA A 100 -7.63 -14.43 -13.18
C ALA A 100 -9.13 -14.56 -13.02
N THR A 101 -9.56 -14.88 -11.80
CA THR A 101 -10.98 -14.83 -11.46
C THR A 101 -11.21 -13.77 -10.38
N ASN A 102 -12.31 -13.04 -10.49
CA ASN A 102 -12.72 -12.08 -9.46
C ASN A 102 -12.98 -12.74 -8.11
N ASP A 103 -13.13 -14.06 -8.09
CA ASP A 103 -13.39 -14.82 -6.87
C ASP A 103 -12.13 -15.03 -6.01
N LEU A 104 -10.94 -14.93 -6.61
CA LEU A 104 -9.66 -15.23 -5.95
C LEU A 104 -8.76 -14.00 -5.79
N GLY A 105 -9.07 -12.89 -6.45
CA GLY A 105 -8.16 -11.76 -6.55
C GLY A 105 -8.83 -10.40 -6.56
N SER A 106 -8.05 -9.39 -6.95
CA SER A 106 -8.49 -8.01 -7.04
C SER A 106 -8.13 -7.38 -8.38
N GLN A 107 -8.88 -6.36 -8.77
CA GLN A 107 -8.59 -5.56 -9.95
C GLN A 107 -7.65 -4.37 -9.64
N PHE A 108 -7.08 -4.31 -8.44
CA PHE A 108 -6.27 -3.16 -7.99
C PHE A 108 -5.17 -2.78 -9.01
N CYS A 109 -4.37 -3.77 -9.43
CA CYS A 109 -3.29 -3.54 -10.38
C CYS A 109 -3.79 -3.33 -11.81
N GLN A 110 -4.90 -3.96 -12.20
CA GLN A 110 -5.50 -3.76 -13.52
C GLN A 110 -6.04 -2.34 -13.68
N VAL A 111 -6.76 -1.85 -12.69
CA VAL A 111 -7.36 -0.50 -12.73
C VAL A 111 -6.31 0.59 -12.85
N GLN A 112 -5.19 0.44 -12.13
CA GLN A 112 -4.14 1.45 -12.00
C GLN A 112 -2.92 1.19 -12.89
N GLY A 113 -2.83 0.02 -13.51
CA GLY A 113 -1.71 -0.32 -14.40
C GLY A 113 -1.64 0.58 -15.62
N CYS A 114 -0.46 0.71 -16.19
CA CYS A 114 -0.24 1.53 -17.37
C CYS A 114 -1.18 1.13 -18.51
N ARG A 115 -1.80 2.10 -19.16
CA ARG A 115 -2.54 1.90 -20.39
C ARG A 115 -1.64 2.27 -21.57
N GLY A 116 -1.47 1.34 -22.48
CA GLY A 116 -0.59 1.51 -23.62
C GLY A 116 -0.77 0.41 -24.67
N SER A 117 0.29 0.10 -25.39
CA SER A 117 0.31 -0.97 -26.40
C SER A 117 1.37 -2.03 -26.09
N GLY A 118 1.16 -3.24 -26.59
CA GLY A 118 2.11 -4.35 -26.43
C GLY A 118 2.34 -4.70 -24.95
N THR A 119 3.59 -4.87 -24.58
CA THR A 119 4.00 -5.24 -23.22
C THR A 119 3.75 -4.13 -22.18
N SER A 120 3.59 -2.87 -22.64
CA SER A 120 3.27 -1.73 -21.77
C SER A 120 1.78 -1.60 -21.48
N ASN A 121 0.92 -2.42 -22.06
CA ASN A 121 -0.50 -2.46 -21.74
C ASN A 121 -0.74 -3.31 -20.48
N LEU A 122 -0.54 -2.69 -19.32
CA LEU A 122 -0.59 -3.36 -18.02
C LEU A 122 -1.91 -3.13 -17.29
N GLY A 123 -2.79 -2.30 -17.83
CA GLY A 123 -4.07 -2.01 -17.18
C GLY A 123 -4.87 -0.92 -17.86
N TRP A 124 -5.79 -0.32 -17.10
CA TRP A 124 -6.75 0.67 -17.65
C TRP A 124 -6.26 2.12 -17.56
N GLY A 125 -5.15 2.39 -16.88
CA GLY A 125 -4.56 3.71 -16.73
C GLY A 125 -5.36 4.65 -15.84
N TRP A 126 -6.17 4.13 -14.92
CA TRP A 126 -6.86 4.98 -13.96
C TRP A 126 -5.92 5.37 -12.82
N HIS A 127 -6.17 6.50 -12.16
CA HIS A 127 -5.30 7.04 -11.12
C HIS A 127 -3.85 7.28 -11.59
N MET A 128 -3.67 7.76 -12.82
CA MET A 128 -2.37 8.27 -13.24
C MET A 128 -1.95 9.42 -12.32
N ALA A 129 -0.66 9.44 -12.00
CA ALA A 129 -0.10 10.52 -11.21
C ALA A 129 0.03 11.80 -12.03
N ASP A 130 -0.29 12.93 -11.44
CA ASP A 130 -0.10 14.27 -12.00
C ASP A 130 1.28 14.83 -11.67
N GLN A 131 1.77 15.78 -12.45
CA GLN A 131 3.03 16.46 -12.23
C GLN A 131 3.13 17.08 -10.81
N SER A 132 2.02 17.54 -10.26
CA SER A 132 1.98 18.10 -8.91
C SER A 132 2.43 17.15 -7.82
N ILE A 133 2.16 15.84 -7.98
CA ILE A 133 2.66 14.81 -7.05
C ILE A 133 4.18 14.65 -7.18
N VAL A 134 4.71 14.73 -8.40
CA VAL A 134 6.17 14.67 -8.64
C VAL A 134 6.86 15.84 -7.93
N ASP A 135 6.28 17.04 -8.04
CA ASP A 135 6.85 18.29 -7.54
C ASP A 135 6.80 18.40 -6.00
N VAL A 136 5.97 17.61 -5.33
CA VAL A 136 5.87 17.58 -3.86
C VAL A 136 7.02 16.83 -3.21
N PHE A 137 7.63 15.87 -3.91
CA PHE A 137 8.77 15.15 -3.36
C PHE A 137 10.00 16.04 -3.29
N GLU A 138 10.69 16.04 -2.15
CA GLU A 138 11.95 16.73 -1.97
C GLU A 138 13.06 16.12 -2.84
N GLU A 139 14.07 16.92 -3.18
CA GLU A 139 15.22 16.46 -3.93
C GLU A 139 15.95 15.36 -3.14
N GLY A 140 16.14 14.20 -3.76
CA GLY A 140 16.79 13.04 -3.15
C GLY A 140 15.89 12.17 -2.28
N ASP A 141 14.60 12.44 -2.20
CA ASP A 141 13.64 11.55 -1.52
C ASP A 141 13.49 10.22 -2.29
N PRO A 142 13.99 9.10 -1.73
CA PRO A 142 13.94 7.80 -2.41
C PRO A 142 12.49 7.28 -2.59
N ARG A 143 11.54 7.77 -1.81
CA ARG A 143 10.14 7.33 -1.88
C ARG A 143 9.49 7.74 -3.20
N ARG A 144 9.96 8.82 -3.84
CA ARG A 144 9.45 9.25 -5.15
C ARG A 144 9.59 8.14 -6.18
N ASP A 145 10.79 7.60 -6.33
CA ASP A 145 11.11 6.62 -7.37
C ASP A 145 10.48 5.25 -7.07
N GLU A 146 10.06 4.98 -5.83
CA GLU A 146 9.32 3.79 -5.45
C GLU A 146 7.78 4.00 -5.42
N THR A 147 7.32 5.22 -5.53
CA THR A 147 5.89 5.56 -5.60
C THR A 147 5.43 5.74 -7.05
N LEU A 148 6.26 6.37 -7.87
CA LEU A 148 5.93 6.74 -9.25
C LEU A 148 6.63 5.82 -10.24
N LEU A 149 5.85 5.20 -11.11
CA LEU A 149 6.35 4.51 -12.29
C LEU A 149 6.37 5.51 -13.45
N TYR A 150 7.50 5.63 -14.12
CA TYR A 150 7.68 6.54 -15.24
C TYR A 150 8.50 5.89 -16.37
N PHE A 151 8.36 6.48 -17.56
CA PHE A 151 9.07 6.06 -18.76
C PHE A 151 9.82 7.25 -19.33
N SER A 152 11.12 7.06 -19.60
CA SER A 152 11.91 8.06 -20.31
C SER A 152 11.75 7.87 -21.81
N THR A 153 11.44 8.94 -22.55
CA THR A 153 11.41 8.94 -24.00
C THR A 153 12.48 9.89 -24.56
N PRO A 154 12.94 9.72 -25.80
CA PRO A 154 13.86 10.69 -26.42
C PRO A 154 13.29 12.12 -26.50
N SER A 155 11.97 12.26 -26.58
CA SER A 155 11.27 13.56 -26.62
C SER A 155 10.98 14.15 -25.25
N LYS A 156 10.96 13.31 -24.21
CA LYS A 156 10.80 13.69 -22.80
C LYS A 156 11.81 12.90 -21.97
N PRO A 157 13.10 13.29 -22.00
CA PRO A 157 14.09 12.64 -21.16
C PRO A 157 13.71 12.93 -19.70
N TRP A 158 13.63 11.87 -18.91
CA TRP A 158 13.48 12.02 -17.46
C TRP A 158 14.66 12.82 -16.90
N PRO A 159 14.46 13.63 -15.85
CA PRO A 159 15.55 14.36 -15.20
C PRO A 159 16.72 13.42 -14.88
N ALA A 160 17.92 13.92 -14.88
CA ALA A 160 19.22 13.25 -14.89
C ALA A 160 19.49 12.13 -13.86
N ILE A 161 18.50 11.78 -13.06
CA ILE A 161 18.57 10.79 -11.96
C ILE A 161 17.95 9.43 -12.34
N ALA A 162 17.28 9.35 -13.49
CA ALA A 162 16.57 8.14 -13.87
C ALA A 162 17.33 7.31 -14.91
N PRO A 163 17.26 5.98 -14.85
CA PRO A 163 17.77 5.14 -15.91
C PRO A 163 17.08 5.49 -17.24
N ALA A 164 17.83 5.40 -18.35
CA ALA A 164 17.35 5.77 -19.68
C ALA A 164 16.08 5.02 -20.15
N THR A 165 15.61 4.06 -19.38
CA THR A 165 14.53 3.11 -19.71
C THR A 165 13.37 3.13 -18.73
N GLY A 166 13.32 4.11 -17.80
CA GLY A 166 12.32 4.16 -16.73
C GLY A 166 12.76 3.42 -15.45
N ASN A 167 11.87 3.32 -14.51
CA ASN A 167 12.13 2.77 -13.17
C ASN A 167 11.24 1.57 -12.81
N ALA A 168 10.87 0.76 -13.79
CA ALA A 168 10.11 -0.44 -13.54
C ALA A 168 10.85 -1.38 -12.57
N PRO A 169 10.15 -2.05 -11.64
CA PRO A 169 10.74 -3.00 -10.73
C PRO A 169 11.49 -4.13 -11.45
N PHE A 170 12.47 -4.74 -10.76
CA PHE A 170 13.22 -5.91 -11.24
C PHE A 170 14.00 -5.69 -12.52
N ASN A 171 14.38 -4.46 -12.85
CA ASN A 171 14.99 -4.09 -14.13
C ASN A 171 14.17 -4.58 -15.34
N GLU A 172 12.88 -4.69 -15.20
CA GLU A 172 12.00 -5.02 -16.32
C GLU A 172 11.88 -3.79 -17.23
N PHE A 173 12.31 -3.97 -18.47
CA PHE A 173 12.18 -2.93 -19.48
C PHE A 173 10.79 -3.03 -20.11
N LEU A 174 9.97 -2.02 -19.92
CA LEU A 174 8.78 -1.84 -20.68
C LEU A 174 9.18 -1.31 -22.06
N VAL A 175 9.18 -2.19 -23.03
CA VAL A 175 9.88 -2.04 -24.33
C VAL A 175 9.20 -1.04 -25.28
N SER A 176 7.97 -0.63 -25.00
CA SER A 176 7.26 0.33 -25.86
C SER A 176 6.68 1.45 -25.03
N GLN A 177 7.19 2.64 -25.28
CA GLN A 177 6.65 3.88 -24.73
C GLN A 177 5.58 4.50 -25.66
N ASP A 178 5.36 3.89 -26.82
CA ASP A 178 4.39 4.36 -27.77
C ASP A 178 2.97 4.04 -27.28
N GLY A 179 2.13 5.06 -27.25
CA GLY A 179 0.74 4.91 -26.91
C GLY A 179 0.41 4.85 -25.41
N LEU A 180 1.32 5.25 -24.52
CA LEU A 180 1.00 5.46 -23.12
C LEU A 180 0.16 6.73 -22.96
N ASP A 181 -0.93 6.63 -22.19
CA ASP A 181 -1.88 7.72 -21.98
C ASP A 181 -1.34 8.80 -21.02
N GLY A 182 -0.27 8.52 -20.26
CA GLY A 182 0.31 9.44 -19.28
C GLY A 182 1.81 9.25 -19.08
N ASP A 183 2.41 10.21 -18.38
CA ASP A 183 3.86 10.23 -18.11
C ASP A 183 4.20 9.47 -16.83
N TYR A 184 3.28 9.42 -15.86
CA TYR A 184 3.49 8.82 -14.54
C TYR A 184 2.33 7.91 -14.15
N TYR A 185 2.66 6.79 -13.56
CA TYR A 185 1.70 5.80 -13.08
C TYR A 185 2.01 5.39 -11.64
N ASN A 186 1.07 4.72 -10.99
CA ASN A 186 1.25 4.21 -9.64
C ASN A 186 2.17 2.97 -9.64
N LYS A 187 3.43 3.14 -9.22
CA LYS A 187 4.39 2.03 -9.11
C LYS A 187 3.98 0.99 -8.05
N LYS A 188 3.25 1.41 -7.02
CA LYS A 188 2.74 0.51 -5.97
C LYS A 188 1.68 -0.48 -6.47
N ALA A 189 1.08 -0.20 -7.63
CA ALA A 189 0.14 -1.10 -8.32
C ALA A 189 0.78 -1.83 -9.50
N TYR A 190 2.11 -1.80 -9.63
CA TYR A 190 2.81 -2.48 -10.71
C TYR A 190 2.82 -3.99 -10.50
N CYS A 191 2.35 -4.73 -11.49
CA CYS A 191 2.51 -6.19 -11.55
C CYS A 191 3.45 -6.57 -12.69
N SER A 192 4.37 -7.50 -12.40
CA SER A 192 5.33 -7.97 -13.39
C SER A 192 4.66 -8.57 -14.63
N PRO A 193 5.00 -8.11 -15.85
CA PRO A 193 4.54 -8.75 -17.08
C PRO A 193 4.88 -10.24 -17.18
N LYS A 194 6.00 -10.68 -16.60
CA LYS A 194 6.41 -12.10 -16.58
C LYS A 194 5.47 -12.96 -15.75
N LEU A 195 5.04 -12.46 -14.58
CA LEU A 195 4.05 -13.16 -13.75
C LEU A 195 2.68 -13.18 -14.43
N ARG A 196 2.31 -12.12 -15.12
CA ARG A 196 1.09 -12.08 -15.93
C ARG A 196 1.10 -13.16 -17.01
N GLU A 197 2.21 -13.29 -17.73
CA GLU A 197 2.40 -14.34 -18.72
C GLU A 197 2.31 -15.74 -18.08
N TYR A 198 2.96 -15.94 -16.94
CA TYR A 198 2.93 -17.20 -16.20
C TYR A 198 1.51 -17.60 -15.78
N TYR A 199 0.75 -16.67 -15.24
CA TYR A 199 -0.63 -16.90 -14.82
C TYR A 199 -1.65 -16.87 -15.97
N GLY A 200 -1.22 -16.49 -17.17
CA GLY A 200 -2.12 -16.35 -18.34
C GLY A 200 -3.10 -15.19 -18.22
N SER A 201 -2.79 -14.19 -17.42
CA SER A 201 -3.62 -13.00 -17.19
C SER A 201 -2.81 -11.73 -17.27
N ASN A 202 -3.38 -10.70 -17.90
CA ASN A 202 -2.83 -9.35 -17.93
C ASN A 202 -3.31 -8.47 -16.77
N ASP A 203 -4.04 -9.01 -15.82
CA ASP A 203 -4.87 -8.19 -14.93
C ASP A 203 -4.29 -8.06 -13.51
N GLY A 204 -3.30 -8.87 -13.14
CA GLY A 204 -2.62 -8.79 -11.83
C GLY A 204 -3.54 -9.07 -10.64
N PHE A 205 -4.48 -9.99 -10.79
CA PHE A 205 -5.47 -10.28 -9.76
C PHE A 205 -4.92 -10.96 -8.50
N TRP A 206 -3.77 -11.61 -8.59
CA TRP A 206 -3.13 -12.31 -7.47
C TRP A 206 -2.52 -11.37 -6.42
N TYR A 207 -2.44 -10.10 -6.70
CA TYR A 207 -1.75 -9.12 -5.88
C TYR A 207 -2.55 -8.76 -4.63
N ASN A 208 -1.96 -8.95 -3.43
CA ASN A 208 -2.60 -8.59 -2.17
C ASN A 208 -2.82 -7.08 -2.06
N ILE A 209 -3.93 -6.67 -1.46
CA ILE A 209 -4.18 -5.27 -1.15
C ILE A 209 -3.73 -4.98 0.29
N ARG A 210 -2.75 -4.08 0.45
CA ARG A 210 -2.27 -3.60 1.75
C ARG A 210 -3.30 -2.63 2.32
N MET A 211 -4.11 -3.12 3.27
CA MET A 211 -5.18 -2.33 3.89
C MET A 211 -4.66 -1.42 4.98
N ILE A 212 -3.78 -1.94 5.84
CA ILE A 212 -3.13 -1.19 6.92
C ILE A 212 -1.68 -1.70 7.06
N ARG A 213 -0.74 -0.76 7.02
CA ARG A 213 0.68 -1.02 7.29
C ARG A 213 1.09 -0.49 8.68
N TYR A 214 2.17 -1.05 9.22
CA TYR A 214 2.67 -0.61 10.52
C TYR A 214 3.17 0.84 10.50
N SER A 215 3.75 1.31 9.40
CA SER A 215 4.07 2.72 9.19
C SER A 215 2.86 3.64 9.36
N ASP A 216 1.68 3.25 8.88
CA ASP A 216 0.42 3.99 9.07
C ASP A 216 0.06 4.08 10.57
N VAL A 217 0.27 2.99 11.33
CA VAL A 217 0.03 2.97 12.77
C VAL A 217 0.97 3.91 13.52
N VAL A 218 2.25 3.91 13.17
CA VAL A 218 3.26 4.81 13.78
C VAL A 218 2.91 6.27 13.48
N LEU A 219 2.54 6.58 12.22
CA LEU A 219 2.12 7.92 11.83
C LEU A 219 0.83 8.36 12.53
N MET A 220 -0.13 7.45 12.75
CA MET A 220 -1.33 7.77 13.53
C MET A 220 -0.99 8.10 14.99
N ALA A 221 -0.03 7.43 15.60
CA ALA A 221 0.43 7.76 16.95
C ALA A 221 1.11 9.13 16.98
N ALA A 222 1.97 9.44 16.00
CA ALA A 222 2.65 10.71 15.86
C ALA A 222 1.67 11.88 15.64
N GLU A 223 0.72 11.72 14.72
CA GLU A 223 -0.33 12.72 14.46
C GLU A 223 -1.14 13.01 15.73
N ALA A 224 -1.61 11.97 16.41
CA ALA A 224 -2.38 12.13 17.64
C ALA A 224 -1.58 12.82 18.75
N ALA A 225 -0.28 12.53 18.88
CA ALA A 225 0.61 13.16 19.83
C ALA A 225 0.77 14.67 19.50
N CYS A 226 0.94 15.02 18.25
CA CYS A 226 1.01 16.42 17.81
C CYS A 226 -0.28 17.19 18.11
N GLU A 227 -1.43 16.60 17.82
CA GLU A 227 -2.73 17.22 18.03
C GLU A 227 -3.10 17.40 19.53
N MET A 228 -2.65 16.47 20.38
CA MET A 228 -2.80 16.63 21.84
C MET A 228 -1.91 17.69 22.43
N GLY A 229 -0.79 18.02 21.78
CA GLY A 229 0.19 18.97 22.25
C GLY A 229 1.01 18.48 23.44
N GLY A 230 2.13 19.16 23.70
CA GLY A 230 3.06 18.84 24.80
C GLY A 230 4.37 18.25 24.28
N GLU A 231 5.49 18.85 24.69
CA GLU A 231 6.83 18.49 24.22
C GLU A 231 7.14 16.99 24.40
N ALA A 232 6.80 16.42 25.55
CA ALA A 232 7.07 15.02 25.86
C ALA A 232 6.30 14.03 24.94
N MET A 233 5.10 14.38 24.50
CA MET A 233 4.31 13.58 23.58
C MET A 233 4.87 13.64 22.17
N ILE A 234 5.34 14.81 21.76
CA ILE A 234 5.96 15.02 20.45
C ILE A 234 7.32 14.30 20.37
N GLU A 235 8.14 14.40 21.43
CA GLU A 235 9.41 13.66 21.51
C GLU A 235 9.23 12.12 21.45
N GLU A 236 8.16 11.58 22.03
CA GLU A 236 7.87 10.16 21.92
C GLU A 236 7.40 9.77 20.51
N ALA A 237 6.81 10.69 19.77
CA ALA A 237 6.27 10.47 18.44
C ALA A 237 7.35 10.54 17.34
N LEU A 238 8.47 11.22 17.58
CA LEU A 238 9.61 11.37 16.68
C LEU A 238 10.65 10.26 16.90
#